data_5cde048ed2dfc80e9941f16064470b6f
#
_entry.id   5cde048ed2dfc80e9941f16064470b6f
#
_cell.length_a   1.000
_cell.length_b   1.000
_cell.length_c   1.000
_cell.angle_alpha   90.00
_cell.angle_beta   90.00
_cell.angle_gamma   90.00
#
_symmetry.space_group_name_H-M   'P 1'
#
loop_
_entity.id
_entity.type
_entity.pdbx_description
1 polymer ?
#
loop_
_entity_poly.entity_id
_entity_poly.type
_entity_poly.pdbx_seq_one_letter_code
_entity_poly.pdbx_strand_id
1 'polypeptide(L)'
;CGVDYHYKGVKFHRVVQGFMMQGGDFAMQNGSGGESIWGKKFKDEKDGLKGRHDSAGVVSMGNTGKNSNGSQFFITFGPCKQLDGKHVVFGKVVDGMSVIDKVEAVAVASGGVTEEPTVPVVIADCGLLA
;
A
#
# COMPACT_ATOMS: atom_id res chain seq x y z
N CYS A 1 -11.27 -9.52 19.48
CA CYS A 1 -10.96 -10.92 19.57
C CYS A 1 -10.78 -11.53 18.17
N GLY A 2 -9.68 -12.23 17.93
CA GLY A 2 -9.47 -13.04 16.76
C GLY A 2 -8.99 -12.34 15.49
N VAL A 3 -8.66 -11.07 15.53
CA VAL A 3 -8.04 -10.39 14.40
C VAL A 3 -6.54 -10.30 14.65
N ASP A 4 -5.77 -10.97 13.80
CA ASP A 4 -4.32 -10.87 13.85
C ASP A 4 -3.85 -9.59 13.16
N TYR A 5 -3.22 -8.70 13.91
CA TYR A 5 -2.59 -7.49 13.39
C TYR A 5 -1.25 -7.85 12.74
N HIS A 6 -1.34 -8.50 11.58
CA HIS A 6 -0.18 -9.02 10.88
C HIS A 6 -0.42 -9.00 9.38
N TYR A 7 0.62 -8.72 8.62
CA TYR A 7 0.51 -8.65 7.16
C TYR A 7 0.77 -9.98 6.44
N LYS A 8 1.30 -10.98 7.12
CA LYS A 8 1.57 -12.27 6.49
C LYS A 8 0.27 -12.90 5.97
N GLY A 9 0.26 -13.28 4.70
CA GLY A 9 -0.93 -13.85 4.07
C GLY A 9 -1.93 -12.83 3.55
N VAL A 10 -1.68 -11.55 3.75
CA VAL A 10 -2.57 -10.48 3.28
C VAL A 10 -2.28 -10.18 1.81
N LYS A 11 -3.32 -10.07 0.99
CA LYS A 11 -3.17 -9.81 -0.44
C LYS A 11 -3.13 -8.31 -0.75
N PHE A 12 -2.50 -8.01 -1.88
CA PHE A 12 -2.61 -6.68 -2.49
C PHE A 12 -3.90 -6.67 -3.32
N HIS A 13 -4.92 -6.05 -2.77
CA HIS A 13 -6.26 -6.04 -3.37
C HIS A 13 -6.39 -5.07 -4.55
N ARG A 14 -5.42 -4.18 -4.74
CA ARG A 14 -5.42 -3.17 -5.78
C ARG A 14 -4.03 -3.05 -6.39
N VAL A 15 -3.89 -3.39 -7.65
CA VAL A 15 -2.62 -3.32 -8.38
C VAL A 15 -2.89 -2.67 -9.74
N VAL A 16 -2.44 -1.44 -9.94
CA VAL A 16 -2.73 -0.62 -11.11
C VAL A 16 -1.46 -0.34 -11.88
N GLN A 17 -1.44 -0.75 -13.14
CA GLN A 17 -0.29 -0.58 -14.01
C GLN A 17 0.12 0.88 -14.13
N GLY A 18 1.41 1.14 -14.00
CA GLY A 18 1.97 2.49 -14.09
C GLY A 18 1.68 3.39 -12.89
N PHE A 19 1.02 2.86 -11.87
CA PHE A 19 0.62 3.62 -10.69
C PHE A 19 1.20 3.03 -9.40
N MET A 20 0.52 2.03 -8.81
CA MET A 20 0.95 1.49 -7.52
C MET A 20 0.33 0.13 -7.23
N MET A 21 0.84 -0.55 -6.21
CA MET A 21 0.23 -1.74 -5.61
C MET A 21 -0.18 -1.41 -4.17
N GLN A 22 -1.41 -1.68 -3.81
CA GLN A 22 -1.96 -1.36 -2.49
C GLN A 22 -2.47 -2.61 -1.77
N GLY A 23 -2.12 -2.71 -0.51
CA GLY A 23 -2.52 -3.79 0.37
C GLY A 23 -2.59 -3.34 1.82
N GLY A 24 -2.54 -4.30 2.73
CA GLY A 24 -2.53 -4.01 4.17
C GLY A 24 -3.91 -4.05 4.82
N ASP A 25 -4.98 -4.32 4.08
CA ASP A 25 -6.29 -4.58 4.65
C ASP A 25 -6.34 -6.01 5.19
N PHE A 26 -5.80 -6.21 6.38
CA PHE A 26 -5.73 -7.53 7.00
C PHE A 26 -7.09 -8.05 7.46
N ALA A 27 -8.09 -7.18 7.58
CA ALA A 27 -9.42 -7.55 8.06
C ALA A 27 -10.32 -8.06 6.94
N MET A 28 -10.46 -7.29 5.85
CA MET A 28 -11.40 -7.59 4.75
C MET A 28 -10.71 -7.96 3.44
N GLN A 29 -9.45 -7.58 3.27
CA GLN A 29 -8.64 -7.85 2.07
C GLN A 29 -9.26 -7.32 0.76
N ASN A 30 -10.04 -6.26 0.85
CA ASN A 30 -10.70 -5.64 -0.31
C ASN A 30 -10.62 -4.11 -0.34
N GLY A 31 -9.93 -3.52 0.63
CA GLY A 31 -9.77 -2.07 0.74
C GLY A 31 -10.77 -1.39 1.66
N SER A 32 -11.75 -2.12 2.20
CA SER A 32 -12.77 -1.54 3.09
C SER A 32 -12.39 -1.61 4.58
N GLY A 33 -11.37 -2.37 4.91
CA GLY A 33 -10.99 -2.64 6.30
C GLY A 33 -9.57 -2.23 6.65
N GLY A 34 -9.10 -2.78 7.74
CA GLY A 34 -7.83 -2.46 8.33
C GLY A 34 -7.94 -1.37 9.38
N GLU A 35 -7.08 -1.44 10.38
CA GLU A 35 -7.06 -0.47 11.47
C GLU A 35 -5.66 -0.34 12.05
N SER A 36 -5.41 0.76 12.75
CA SER A 36 -4.14 1.01 13.43
C SER A 36 -4.01 0.20 14.72
N ILE A 37 -2.82 0.23 15.33
CA ILE A 37 -2.58 -0.39 16.64
C ILE A 37 -3.46 0.19 17.75
N TRP A 38 -4.04 1.36 17.53
CA TRP A 38 -4.95 2.00 18.48
C TRP A 38 -6.42 1.62 18.23
N GLY A 39 -6.69 0.74 17.27
CA GLY A 39 -8.04 0.32 16.91
C GLY A 39 -8.86 1.35 16.16
N LYS A 40 -8.25 2.42 15.69
CA LYS A 40 -8.91 3.51 14.95
C LYS A 40 -7.93 4.15 13.96
N LYS A 41 -8.45 5.06 13.15
CA LYS A 41 -7.63 5.84 12.22
C LYS A 41 -6.78 6.86 12.97
N PHE A 42 -5.64 7.23 12.39
CA PHE A 42 -4.75 8.22 12.99
C PHE A 42 -4.41 9.34 12.01
N LYS A 43 -3.95 10.44 12.57
CA LYS A 43 -3.67 11.66 11.83
C LYS A 43 -2.46 11.51 10.92
N ASP A 44 -2.45 12.31 9.85
CA ASP A 44 -1.29 12.41 8.97
C ASP A 44 -0.10 13.00 9.72
N GLU A 45 1.03 12.32 9.65
CA GLU A 45 2.28 12.81 10.22
C GLU A 45 2.88 13.85 9.27
N LYS A 46 3.13 15.04 9.78
CA LYS A 46 3.56 16.18 8.97
C LYS A 46 4.84 15.93 8.20
N ASP A 47 5.80 15.28 8.82
CA ASP A 47 7.07 14.98 8.15
C ASP A 47 6.89 13.96 7.03
N GLY A 48 6.00 13.00 7.21
CA GLY A 48 5.64 12.04 6.17
C GLY A 48 4.94 12.68 4.98
N LEU A 49 4.13 13.72 5.22
CA LEU A 49 3.47 14.47 4.14
C LEU A 49 4.46 15.28 3.28
N LYS A 50 5.64 15.57 3.78
CA LYS A 50 6.71 16.22 3.02
C LYS A 50 7.41 15.27 2.06
N GLY A 51 7.29 13.97 2.26
CA GLY A 51 7.83 12.96 1.37
C GLY A 51 7.19 13.03 0.00
N ARG A 52 7.96 12.69 -1.03
CA ARG A 52 7.50 12.78 -2.42
C ARG A 52 7.35 11.40 -3.04
N HIS A 53 6.37 11.28 -3.92
CA HIS A 53 6.13 10.09 -4.73
C HIS A 53 6.78 10.32 -6.11
N ASP A 54 8.08 10.49 -6.15
CA ASP A 54 8.82 10.92 -7.35
C ASP A 54 9.54 9.79 -8.09
N SER A 55 9.40 8.56 -7.61
CA SER A 55 10.03 7.39 -8.24
C SER A 55 9.29 6.11 -7.90
N ALA A 56 9.66 5.00 -8.54
CA ALA A 56 9.17 3.67 -8.19
C ALA A 56 9.73 3.23 -6.83
N GLY A 57 8.96 2.46 -6.08
CA GLY A 57 9.40 1.88 -4.82
C GLY A 57 9.19 2.75 -3.59
N VAL A 58 8.43 3.83 -3.70
CA VAL A 58 8.05 4.66 -2.54
C VAL A 58 6.93 3.95 -1.80
N VAL A 59 7.07 3.81 -0.47
CA VAL A 59 6.07 3.18 0.41
C VAL A 59 5.34 4.28 1.17
N SER A 60 4.03 4.31 1.04
CA SER A 60 3.20 5.39 1.54
C SER A 60 1.88 4.84 2.10
N MET A 61 1.24 5.59 2.99
CA MET A 61 -0.02 5.17 3.59
C MET A 61 -1.21 5.36 2.64
N GLY A 62 -2.05 4.32 2.52
CA GLY A 62 -3.36 4.46 1.93
C GLY A 62 -4.29 5.23 2.87
N ASN A 63 -5.22 5.99 2.30
CA ASN A 63 -6.23 6.70 3.10
C ASN A 63 -7.48 6.98 2.28
N THR A 64 -8.53 7.44 2.94
CA THR A 64 -9.79 7.86 2.34
C THR A 64 -10.01 9.37 2.46
N GLY A 65 -8.95 10.10 2.72
CA GLY A 65 -8.95 11.52 2.92
C GLY A 65 -7.96 11.90 4.02
N LYS A 66 -8.00 13.17 4.40
CA LYS A 66 -7.11 13.72 5.41
C LYS A 66 -7.30 13.04 6.77
N ASN A 67 -6.19 12.70 7.43
CA ASN A 67 -6.21 12.12 8.78
C ASN A 67 -7.02 10.81 8.89
N SER A 68 -6.90 9.94 7.88
CA SER A 68 -7.64 8.67 7.84
C SER A 68 -6.74 7.44 7.67
N ASN A 69 -5.53 7.49 8.23
CA ASN A 69 -4.58 6.38 8.15
C ASN A 69 -5.02 5.21 9.03
N GLY A 70 -4.99 4.01 8.47
CA GLY A 70 -5.27 2.76 9.18
C GLY A 70 -4.10 1.80 9.07
N SER A 71 -4.29 0.70 8.34
CA SER A 71 -3.24 -0.29 8.08
C SER A 71 -2.90 -0.43 6.61
N GLN A 72 -3.67 0.14 5.72
CA GLN A 72 -3.42 0.02 4.28
C GLN A 72 -2.23 0.89 3.86
N PHE A 73 -1.44 0.37 2.95
CA PHE A 73 -0.29 1.06 2.37
C PHE A 73 -0.17 0.72 0.90
N PHE A 74 0.63 1.49 0.18
CA PHE A 74 0.91 1.20 -1.21
C PHE A 74 2.39 1.40 -1.52
N ILE A 75 2.83 0.75 -2.60
CA ILE A 75 4.18 0.87 -3.15
C ILE A 75 4.03 1.35 -4.59
N THR A 76 4.71 2.42 -4.94
CA THR A 76 4.60 3.02 -6.27
C THR A 76 5.36 2.22 -7.33
N PHE A 77 4.82 2.18 -8.55
CA PHE A 77 5.50 1.62 -9.72
C PHE A 77 6.28 2.68 -10.52
N GLY A 78 6.05 3.93 -10.23
CA GLY A 78 6.71 5.05 -10.88
C GLY A 78 6.34 6.36 -10.20
N PRO A 79 6.70 7.51 -10.77
CA PRO A 79 6.34 8.81 -10.19
C PRO A 79 4.81 8.97 -10.09
N CYS A 80 4.35 9.44 -8.94
CA CYS A 80 2.93 9.68 -8.64
C CYS A 80 2.78 11.02 -7.93
N LYS A 81 3.15 12.09 -8.60
CA LYS A 81 3.18 13.45 -8.02
C LYS A 81 1.83 13.92 -7.50
N GLN A 82 0.74 13.41 -8.06
CA GLN A 82 -0.62 13.72 -7.62
C GLN A 82 -0.91 13.28 -6.18
N LEU A 83 -0.07 12.40 -5.62
CA LEU A 83 -0.22 11.91 -4.25
C LEU A 83 0.59 12.74 -3.23
N ASP A 84 1.47 13.61 -3.71
CA ASP A 84 2.31 14.43 -2.83
C ASP A 84 1.46 15.34 -1.95
N GLY A 85 1.78 15.41 -0.66
CA GLY A 85 1.06 16.20 0.31
C GLY A 85 -0.27 15.61 0.79
N LYS A 86 -0.71 14.49 0.21
CA LYS A 86 -1.99 13.83 0.54
C LYS A 86 -1.79 12.50 1.25
N HIS A 87 -0.67 11.85 1.03
CA HIS A 87 -0.35 10.54 1.61
C HIS A 87 0.98 10.61 2.36
N VAL A 88 1.00 9.97 3.53
CA VAL A 88 2.19 9.94 4.39
C VAL A 88 3.19 8.93 3.84
N VAL A 89 4.32 9.43 3.36
CA VAL A 89 5.46 8.59 2.93
C VAL A 89 6.23 8.15 4.17
N PHE A 90 6.41 6.85 4.35
CA PHE A 90 7.13 6.32 5.51
C PHE A 90 8.28 5.37 5.18
N GLY A 91 8.48 5.06 3.91
CA GLY A 91 9.55 4.16 3.53
C GLY A 91 9.82 4.09 2.04
N LYS A 92 10.79 3.27 1.69
CA LYS A 92 11.11 2.95 0.30
C LYS A 92 11.61 1.53 0.20
N VAL A 93 11.44 0.92 -0.95
CA VAL A 93 11.98 -0.40 -1.25
C VAL A 93 13.50 -0.27 -1.39
N VAL A 94 14.25 -1.04 -0.61
CA VAL A 94 15.73 -1.03 -0.64
C VAL A 94 16.31 -2.23 -1.37
N ASP A 95 15.51 -3.28 -1.56
CA ASP A 95 15.90 -4.49 -2.27
C ASP A 95 14.64 -5.18 -2.82
N GLY A 96 14.79 -5.94 -3.91
CA GLY A 96 13.68 -6.69 -4.48
C GLY A 96 12.80 -5.91 -5.46
N MET A 97 13.29 -4.83 -6.08
CA MET A 97 12.53 -4.10 -7.10
C MET A 97 12.12 -5.00 -8.27
N SER A 98 12.89 -6.05 -8.58
CA SER A 98 12.50 -7.02 -9.60
C SER A 98 11.21 -7.77 -9.25
N VAL A 99 10.92 -7.97 -7.97
CA VAL A 99 9.65 -8.53 -7.50
C VAL A 99 8.51 -7.54 -7.73
N ILE A 100 8.73 -6.26 -7.46
CA ILE A 100 7.76 -5.20 -7.71
C ILE A 100 7.42 -5.13 -9.21
N ASP A 101 8.42 -5.24 -10.07
CA ASP A 101 8.23 -5.26 -11.53
C ASP A 101 7.38 -6.46 -11.96
N LYS A 102 7.58 -7.63 -11.36
CA LYS A 102 6.76 -8.82 -11.62
C LYS A 102 5.32 -8.64 -11.16
N VAL A 103 5.09 -7.93 -10.07
CA VAL A 103 3.74 -7.61 -9.61
C VAL A 103 3.07 -6.68 -10.61
N GLU A 104 3.78 -5.68 -11.11
CA GLU A 104 3.22 -4.78 -12.12
C GLU A 104 2.82 -5.54 -13.40
N ALA A 105 3.52 -6.61 -13.74
CA ALA A 105 3.19 -7.42 -14.91
C ALA A 105 1.82 -8.10 -14.83
N VAL A 106 1.27 -8.29 -13.63
CA VAL A 106 -0.09 -8.85 -13.43
C VAL A 106 -1.10 -7.77 -13.04
N ALA A 107 -0.72 -6.51 -13.16
CA ALA A 107 -1.58 -5.37 -12.86
C ALA A 107 -2.65 -5.18 -13.93
N VAL A 108 -3.69 -4.45 -13.56
CA VAL A 108 -4.76 -4.07 -14.47
C VAL A 108 -4.61 -2.60 -14.86
N ALA A 109 -5.26 -2.23 -15.97
CA ALA A 109 -5.28 -0.84 -16.41
C ALA A 109 -6.09 0.02 -15.44
N SER A 110 -5.68 1.27 -15.28
CA SER A 110 -6.42 2.25 -14.50
C SER A 110 -7.81 2.49 -15.09
N GLY A 111 -8.81 2.63 -14.20
CA GLY A 111 -10.18 2.94 -14.61
C GLY A 111 -11.01 1.73 -15.04
N GLY A 112 -10.52 0.52 -14.83
CA GLY A 112 -11.32 -0.69 -15.07
C GLY A 112 -12.41 -0.89 -14.01
N VAL A 113 -13.24 -1.92 -14.22
CA VAL A 113 -14.33 -2.28 -13.30
C VAL A 113 -13.79 -2.69 -11.93
N THR A 114 -12.64 -3.36 -11.91
CA THR A 114 -11.93 -3.72 -10.70
C THR A 114 -10.45 -3.41 -10.89
N GLU A 115 -9.77 -3.13 -9.80
CA GLU A 115 -8.32 -2.92 -9.79
C GLU A 115 -7.58 -4.08 -9.12
N GLU A 116 -8.22 -5.24 -8.98
CA GLU A 116 -7.58 -6.45 -8.51
C GLU A 116 -6.59 -6.98 -9.56
N PRO A 117 -5.41 -7.49 -9.13
CA PRO A 117 -4.47 -8.08 -10.07
C PRO A 117 -5.03 -9.33 -10.73
N THR A 118 -4.51 -9.69 -11.90
CA THR A 118 -4.99 -10.86 -12.68
C THR A 118 -4.71 -12.20 -12.00
N VAL A 119 -3.73 -12.23 -11.09
CA VAL A 119 -3.46 -13.36 -10.20
C VAL A 119 -3.27 -12.84 -8.78
N PRO A 120 -3.55 -13.64 -7.74
CA PRO A 120 -3.36 -13.19 -6.37
C PRO A 120 -1.91 -12.82 -6.08
N VAL A 121 -1.71 -11.65 -5.47
CA VAL A 121 -0.41 -11.18 -4.98
C VAL A 121 -0.50 -11.10 -3.47
N VAL A 122 0.28 -11.92 -2.78
CA VAL A 122 0.14 -12.13 -1.34
C VAL A 122 1.48 -11.89 -0.66
N ILE A 123 1.44 -11.27 0.52
CA ILE A 123 2.63 -11.11 1.36
C ILE A 123 2.97 -12.47 1.95
N ALA A 124 4.04 -13.08 1.48
CA ALA A 124 4.45 -14.42 1.92
C ALA A 124 4.96 -14.41 3.36
N ASP A 125 5.70 -13.36 3.73
CA ASP A 125 6.21 -13.19 5.08
C ASP A 125 6.55 -11.71 5.31
N CYS A 126 6.60 -11.31 6.57
CA CYS A 126 6.98 -9.96 6.95
C CYS A 126 7.54 -9.96 8.38
N GLY A 127 8.38 -8.97 8.68
CA GLY A 127 8.99 -8.85 9.99
C GLY A 127 10.10 -7.81 9.99
N LEU A 128 10.79 -7.73 11.10
CA LEU A 128 11.95 -6.85 11.24
C LEU A 128 13.20 -7.58 10.78
N LEU A 129 14.06 -6.87 10.05
CA LEU A 129 15.39 -7.37 9.72
C LEU A 129 16.30 -7.23 10.94
N ALA A 130 16.99 -8.30 11.24
CA ALA A 130 17.93 -8.32 12.36
C ALA A 130 19.24 -7.60 11.99
#